data_707fdf32d169e8c9eee6bb2b1a7c50c1
#
_entry.id   707fdf32d169e8c9eee6bb2b1a7c50c1
#
_cell.length_a   1.000
_cell.length_b   1.000
_cell.length_c   1.000
_cell.angle_alpha   90.00
_cell.angle_beta   90.00
_cell.angle_gamma   90.00
#
_symmetry.space_group_name_H-M   'P 1'
#
loop_
_entity.id
_entity.type
_entity.pdbx_description
1 polymer ?
#
loop_
_entity_poly.entity_id
_entity_poly.type
_entity_poly.pdbx_seq_one_letter_code
_entity_poly.pdbx_strand_id
1 'polypeptide(L)'
;MKAGSVFAGFLTCPPGRHRAFNTWHDSDHRPENHGQIEHIYHSVRYVADARAIEARQVYPDGLADPAGEYFAMYWSVATPEQLLYDMTVVRERLRLLGRCEPINRDFRATWRDRLHVVDAHVPADSPVSADGVPLGPHAGVVVTLGEYPDELVGWVQRYDNEFVPRLLAAGDVAGMFSFMPMKEEDHHLFLHVWFVRNDPVAVQIRANEIEEALGAPLSTIHVRGAYQPISVGRYDTHE
;
A
#
# COMPACT_ATOMS: atom_id res chain seq x y z
N MET A 1 11.43 15.34 -4.64
CA MET A 1 12.21 14.37 -3.83
C MET A 1 11.88 13.01 -4.41
N LYS A 2 12.85 12.20 -4.74
CA LYS A 2 12.61 10.91 -5.38
C LYS A 2 12.49 9.83 -4.29
N ALA A 3 11.43 9.02 -4.32
CA ALA A 3 11.30 7.87 -3.46
C ALA A 3 12.39 6.82 -3.81
N GLY A 4 13.17 6.41 -2.82
CA GLY A 4 14.15 5.32 -2.95
C GLY A 4 13.54 3.98 -2.61
N SER A 5 12.67 3.96 -1.59
CA SER A 5 11.97 2.76 -1.13
C SER A 5 10.67 3.10 -0.39
N VAL A 6 9.88 2.06 -0.17
CA VAL A 6 8.66 2.13 0.65
C VAL A 6 8.63 0.91 1.59
N PHE A 7 8.31 1.12 2.87
CA PHE A 7 7.79 0.04 3.69
C PHE A 7 6.27 0.06 3.62
N ALA A 8 5.67 -1.05 3.21
CA ALA A 8 4.23 -1.19 3.10
C ALA A 8 3.74 -2.47 3.79
N GLY A 9 2.47 -2.48 4.22
CA GLY A 9 1.88 -3.67 4.79
C GLY A 9 0.39 -3.58 5.00
N PHE A 10 -0.23 -4.74 4.94
CA PHE A 10 -1.62 -4.95 5.34
C PHE A 10 -1.67 -5.37 6.80
N LEU A 11 -2.63 -4.83 7.53
CA LEU A 11 -2.78 -5.03 8.97
C LEU A 11 -4.24 -5.34 9.28
N THR A 12 -4.47 -6.23 10.23
CA THR A 12 -5.80 -6.51 10.78
C THR A 12 -5.81 -6.25 12.28
N CYS A 13 -6.98 -5.89 12.79
CA CYS A 13 -7.21 -5.59 14.19
C CYS A 13 -8.46 -6.33 14.67
N PRO A 14 -8.44 -6.94 15.87
CA PRO A 14 -9.63 -7.58 16.42
C PRO A 14 -10.81 -6.62 16.55
N PRO A 15 -12.05 -7.08 16.36
CA PRO A 15 -13.25 -6.29 16.56
C PRO A 15 -13.26 -5.60 17.93
N GLY A 16 -13.68 -4.33 17.97
CA GLY A 16 -13.74 -3.52 19.20
C GLY A 16 -12.38 -2.96 19.66
N ARG A 17 -11.28 -3.20 18.91
CA ARG A 17 -9.94 -2.70 19.26
C ARG A 17 -9.46 -1.59 18.32
N HIS A 18 -10.22 -1.24 17.30
CA HIS A 18 -9.82 -0.30 16.26
C HIS A 18 -9.44 1.08 16.80
N ARG A 19 -10.22 1.65 17.72
CA ARG A 19 -9.90 2.93 18.35
C ARG A 19 -8.58 2.86 19.13
N ALA A 20 -8.39 1.83 19.95
CA ALA A 20 -7.17 1.66 20.74
C ALA A 20 -5.94 1.47 19.83
N PHE A 21 -6.07 0.66 18.78
CA PHE A 21 -5.03 0.46 17.78
C PHE A 21 -4.65 1.76 17.07
N ASN A 22 -5.63 2.51 16.58
CA ASN A 22 -5.40 3.75 15.85
C ASN A 22 -4.79 4.82 16.76
N THR A 23 -5.28 4.97 17.99
CA THR A 23 -4.72 5.91 18.98
C THR A 23 -3.26 5.60 19.27
N TRP A 24 -2.95 4.34 19.60
CA TRP A 24 -1.58 3.90 19.84
C TRP A 24 -0.68 4.14 18.63
N HIS A 25 -1.14 3.74 17.45
CA HIS A 25 -0.33 3.86 16.25
C HIS A 25 0.05 5.32 15.97
N ASP A 26 -0.90 6.25 16.09
CA ASP A 26 -0.69 7.65 15.71
C ASP A 26 -0.01 8.47 16.81
N SER A 27 -0.25 8.14 18.08
CA SER A 27 0.25 8.94 19.22
C SER A 27 1.56 8.40 19.81
N ASP A 28 1.87 7.12 19.60
CA ASP A 28 3.01 6.43 20.19
C ASP A 28 3.89 5.80 19.11
N HIS A 29 3.38 4.78 18.42
CA HIS A 29 4.17 3.95 17.51
C HIS A 29 4.78 4.74 16.35
N ARG A 30 3.96 5.54 15.67
CA ARG A 30 4.43 6.32 14.51
C ARG A 30 5.46 7.38 14.89
N PRO A 31 5.25 8.24 15.92
CA PRO A 31 6.25 9.22 16.34
C PRO A 31 7.54 8.59 16.86
N GLU A 32 7.44 7.53 17.66
CA GLU A 32 8.60 6.91 18.29
C GLU A 32 9.37 5.96 17.38
N ASN A 33 8.69 5.31 16.45
CA ASN A 33 9.31 4.35 15.54
C ASN A 33 9.70 5.02 14.24
N HIS A 34 8.71 5.35 13.41
CA HIS A 34 8.96 5.86 12.06
C HIS A 34 9.38 7.33 12.04
N GLY A 35 8.87 8.14 12.97
CA GLY A 35 9.19 9.56 13.06
C GLY A 35 10.64 9.86 13.47
N GLN A 36 11.39 8.85 13.94
CA GLN A 36 12.81 8.97 14.29
C GLN A 36 13.76 8.50 13.17
N ILE A 37 13.25 8.02 12.07
CA ILE A 37 14.04 7.58 10.92
C ILE A 37 14.18 8.75 9.95
N GLU A 38 15.37 9.33 9.88
CA GLU A 38 15.66 10.52 9.07
C GLU A 38 15.28 10.38 7.60
N HIS A 39 15.42 9.17 7.05
CA HIS A 39 15.15 8.90 5.65
C HIS A 39 13.66 8.76 5.32
N ILE A 40 12.76 8.59 6.31
CA ILE A 40 11.32 8.55 6.10
C ILE A 40 10.78 9.99 6.02
N TYR A 41 10.32 10.39 4.84
CA TYR A 41 9.80 11.74 4.61
C TYR A 41 8.27 11.82 4.59
N HIS A 42 7.59 10.69 4.43
CA HIS A 42 6.12 10.63 4.42
C HIS A 42 5.63 9.30 4.97
N SER A 43 4.53 9.34 5.70
CA SER A 43 3.85 8.14 6.18
C SER A 43 2.35 8.34 6.20
N VAL A 44 1.62 7.35 5.73
CA VAL A 44 0.16 7.39 5.62
C VAL A 44 -0.41 6.01 5.95
N ARG A 45 -1.56 6.02 6.59
CA ARG A 45 -2.38 4.83 6.80
C ARG A 45 -3.73 5.00 6.15
N TYR A 46 -4.22 3.90 5.66
CA TYR A 46 -5.52 3.79 5.03
C TYR A 46 -6.34 2.70 5.71
N VAL A 47 -7.65 2.79 5.56
CA VAL A 47 -8.61 1.79 6.06
C VAL A 47 -9.62 1.48 4.98
N ALA A 48 -10.02 0.21 4.91
CA ALA A 48 -11.13 -0.23 4.09
C ALA A 48 -12.42 -0.17 4.92
N ASP A 49 -13.41 0.58 4.46
CA ASP A 49 -14.75 0.56 5.01
C ASP A 49 -15.53 -0.70 4.56
N ALA A 50 -16.75 -0.87 5.05
CA ALA A 50 -17.57 -2.03 4.72
C ALA A 50 -17.79 -2.18 3.20
N ARG A 51 -18.00 -1.07 2.46
CA ARG A 51 -18.18 -1.07 1.01
C ARG A 51 -16.89 -1.52 0.29
N ALA A 52 -15.74 -1.05 0.76
CA ALA A 52 -14.44 -1.43 0.22
C ALA A 52 -14.11 -2.91 0.49
N ILE A 53 -14.47 -3.41 1.69
CA ILE A 53 -14.29 -4.83 2.05
C ILE A 53 -15.19 -5.71 1.18
N GLU A 54 -16.46 -5.34 0.98
CA GLU A 54 -17.39 -6.08 0.13
C GLU A 54 -16.93 -6.13 -1.35
N ALA A 55 -16.39 -5.03 -1.87
CA ALA A 55 -15.92 -4.94 -3.25
C ALA A 55 -14.55 -5.61 -3.47
N ARG A 56 -13.84 -5.97 -2.41
CA ARG A 56 -12.48 -6.51 -2.46
C ARG A 56 -12.42 -7.83 -3.19
N GLN A 57 -11.43 -7.95 -4.07
CA GLN A 57 -11.07 -9.23 -4.66
C GLN A 57 -10.00 -9.91 -3.82
N VAL A 58 -10.25 -11.14 -3.40
CA VAL A 58 -9.30 -12.01 -2.71
C VAL A 58 -9.37 -13.37 -3.37
N TYR A 59 -8.22 -13.92 -3.73
CA TYR A 59 -8.14 -15.25 -4.30
C TYR A 59 -7.81 -16.27 -3.20
N PRO A 60 -8.61 -17.35 -3.07
CA PRO A 60 -8.51 -18.30 -1.93
C PRO A 60 -7.15 -19.00 -1.81
N ASP A 61 -6.48 -19.22 -2.94
CA ASP A 61 -5.20 -19.94 -3.01
C ASP A 61 -3.99 -19.00 -2.91
N GLY A 62 -4.23 -17.70 -2.64
CA GLY A 62 -3.20 -16.69 -2.50
C GLY A 62 -2.52 -16.71 -1.12
N LEU A 63 -1.66 -15.71 -0.89
CA LEU A 63 -1.04 -15.48 0.42
C LEU A 63 -2.14 -15.38 1.49
N ALA A 64 -2.07 -16.25 2.49
CA ALA A 64 -3.10 -16.41 3.50
C ALA A 64 -3.46 -15.07 4.17
N ASP A 65 -4.68 -14.63 3.98
CA ASP A 65 -5.27 -13.41 4.56
C ASP A 65 -4.41 -12.15 4.33
N PRO A 66 -4.02 -11.80 3.08
CA PRO A 66 -3.18 -10.65 2.82
C PRO A 66 -3.91 -9.32 3.06
N ALA A 67 -5.24 -9.36 3.10
CA ALA A 67 -6.07 -8.16 3.06
C ALA A 67 -6.61 -7.79 4.43
N GLY A 68 -5.76 -7.25 5.31
CA GLY A 68 -6.22 -6.58 6.53
C GLY A 68 -7.15 -5.39 6.24
N GLU A 69 -7.87 -4.92 7.26
CA GLU A 69 -8.70 -3.71 7.16
C GLU A 69 -7.87 -2.46 6.95
N TYR A 70 -6.59 -2.50 7.31
CA TYR A 70 -5.66 -1.38 7.21
C TYR A 70 -4.56 -1.65 6.20
N PHE A 71 -4.15 -0.58 5.53
CA PHE A 71 -2.96 -0.55 4.70
C PHE A 71 -2.08 0.62 5.12
N ALA A 72 -0.79 0.39 5.34
CA ALA A 72 0.16 1.42 5.76
C ALA A 72 1.30 1.54 4.77
N MET A 73 1.75 2.78 4.53
CA MET A 73 2.92 3.09 3.70
C MET A 73 3.83 4.09 4.40
N TYR A 74 5.14 3.82 4.35
CA TYR A 74 6.19 4.70 4.84
C TYR A 74 7.20 4.91 3.72
N TRP A 75 7.22 6.11 3.19
CA TRP A 75 8.04 6.51 2.06
C TRP A 75 9.41 6.98 2.49
N SER A 76 10.46 6.43 1.91
CA SER A 76 11.85 6.72 2.24
C SER A 76 12.63 7.18 1.01
N VAL A 77 13.62 8.06 1.23
CA VAL A 77 14.61 8.42 0.20
C VAL A 77 15.77 7.41 0.16
N ALA A 78 15.90 6.56 1.17
CA ALA A 78 16.94 5.52 1.26
C ALA A 78 16.56 4.28 0.45
N THR A 79 17.52 3.39 0.22
CA THR A 79 17.27 2.07 -0.35
C THR A 79 16.49 1.18 0.62
N PRO A 80 15.85 0.09 0.17
CA PRO A 80 15.17 -0.85 1.06
C PRO A 80 16.08 -1.43 2.14
N GLU A 81 17.34 -1.71 1.83
CA GLU A 81 18.33 -2.26 2.77
C GLU A 81 18.68 -1.25 3.86
N GLN A 82 18.90 0.01 3.48
CA GLN A 82 19.15 1.08 4.46
C GLN A 82 17.91 1.32 5.32
N LEU A 83 16.72 1.34 4.73
CA LEU A 83 15.47 1.46 5.47
C LEU A 83 15.30 0.30 6.46
N LEU A 84 15.62 -0.94 6.06
CA LEU A 84 15.60 -2.11 6.96
C LEU A 84 16.56 -1.92 8.14
N TYR A 85 17.78 -1.45 7.86
CA TYR A 85 18.78 -1.20 8.91
C TYR A 85 18.27 -0.15 9.90
N ASP A 86 17.80 1.00 9.41
CA ASP A 86 17.30 2.10 10.24
C ASP A 86 16.12 1.67 11.12
N MET A 87 15.13 0.98 10.53
CA MET A 87 13.99 0.43 11.27
C MET A 87 14.42 -0.58 12.34
N THR A 88 15.45 -1.39 12.06
CA THR A 88 15.97 -2.36 13.01
C THR A 88 16.65 -1.67 14.18
N VAL A 89 17.49 -0.66 13.92
CA VAL A 89 18.16 0.12 14.96
C VAL A 89 17.16 0.82 15.88
N VAL A 90 16.16 1.50 15.31
CA VAL A 90 15.13 2.18 16.09
C VAL A 90 14.32 1.17 16.91
N ARG A 91 13.92 0.05 16.33
CA ARG A 91 13.18 -0.99 17.04
C ARG A 91 13.97 -1.57 18.21
N GLU A 92 15.26 -1.88 18.04
CA GLU A 92 16.10 -2.38 19.13
C GLU A 92 16.28 -1.36 20.24
N ARG A 93 16.44 -0.08 19.89
CA ARG A 93 16.48 1.00 20.88
C ARG A 93 15.17 1.06 21.69
N LEU A 94 14.03 1.02 21.04
CA LEU A 94 12.72 1.03 21.71
C LEU A 94 12.51 -0.22 22.58
N ARG A 95 12.99 -1.40 22.12
CA ARG A 95 12.95 -2.62 22.90
C ARG A 95 13.76 -2.50 24.20
N LEU A 96 14.97 -1.94 24.13
CA LEU A 96 15.82 -1.71 25.30
C LEU A 96 15.21 -0.72 26.28
N LEU A 97 14.41 0.22 25.80
CA LEU A 97 13.68 1.19 26.62
C LEU A 97 12.33 0.65 27.15
N GLY A 98 11.99 -0.62 26.87
CA GLY A 98 10.71 -1.20 27.27
C GLY A 98 9.50 -0.62 26.53
N ARG A 99 9.70 0.01 25.36
CA ARG A 99 8.65 0.70 24.61
C ARG A 99 8.02 -0.15 23.50
N CYS A 100 8.61 -1.30 23.18
CA CYS A 100 8.12 -2.18 22.09
C CYS A 100 7.01 -3.13 22.54
N GLU A 101 6.50 -3.05 23.76
CA GLU A 101 5.49 -3.96 24.31
C GLU A 101 4.28 -3.20 24.84
N PRO A 102 3.15 -3.81 25.01
CA PRO A 102 2.55 -5.09 24.58
C PRO A 102 1.39 -4.93 23.59
N ILE A 103 1.17 -3.76 23.01
CA ILE A 103 0.01 -3.44 22.14
C ILE A 103 0.08 -4.21 20.82
N ASN A 104 1.29 -4.67 20.45
CA ASN A 104 1.51 -5.57 19.30
C ASN A 104 0.76 -6.91 19.39
N ARG A 105 0.08 -7.24 20.49
CA ARG A 105 -0.77 -8.44 20.62
C ARG A 105 -2.14 -8.26 19.99
N ASP A 106 -2.56 -7.02 19.80
CA ASP A 106 -3.92 -6.68 19.36
C ASP A 106 -4.03 -6.44 17.85
N PHE A 107 -2.92 -6.40 17.13
CA PHE A 107 -2.95 -6.30 15.67
C PHE A 107 -1.98 -7.28 15.03
N ARG A 108 -2.26 -7.68 13.81
CA ARG A 108 -1.45 -8.61 13.03
C ARG A 108 -1.16 -8.00 11.66
N ALA A 109 0.12 -8.01 11.28
CA ALA A 109 0.47 -7.81 9.88
C ALA A 109 0.18 -9.10 9.11
N THR A 110 -0.71 -9.03 8.14
CA THR A 110 -1.04 -10.16 7.28
C THR A 110 -0.03 -10.30 6.16
N TRP A 111 0.47 -9.18 5.65
CA TRP A 111 1.63 -9.09 4.76
C TRP A 111 2.35 -7.76 4.98
N ARG A 112 3.67 -7.74 4.88
CA ARG A 112 4.48 -6.52 4.92
C ARG A 112 5.86 -6.74 4.32
N ASP A 113 6.38 -5.73 3.63
CA ASP A 113 7.78 -5.73 3.17
C ASP A 113 8.33 -4.32 2.96
N ARG A 114 9.65 -4.23 2.73
CA ARG A 114 10.35 -3.08 2.17
C ARG A 114 10.45 -3.31 0.68
N LEU A 115 10.16 -2.26 -0.07
CA LEU A 115 9.87 -2.38 -1.48
C LEU A 115 10.80 -1.47 -2.26
N HIS A 116 11.35 -1.98 -3.35
CA HIS A 116 11.92 -1.17 -4.40
C HIS A 116 10.80 -0.46 -5.16
N VAL A 117 11.00 0.82 -5.46
CA VAL A 117 10.15 1.53 -6.42
C VAL A 117 10.64 1.13 -7.82
N VAL A 118 9.81 0.40 -8.55
CA VAL A 118 10.15 -0.09 -9.90
C VAL A 118 9.78 0.93 -10.94
N ASP A 119 8.53 1.43 -10.88
CA ASP A 119 8.01 2.39 -11.84
C ASP A 119 6.93 3.28 -11.23
N ALA A 120 6.65 4.42 -11.90
CA ALA A 120 5.60 5.34 -11.49
C ALA A 120 5.01 6.08 -12.70
N HIS A 121 3.69 6.11 -12.78
CA HIS A 121 2.94 6.72 -13.86
C HIS A 121 2.01 7.80 -13.33
N VAL A 122 1.86 8.87 -14.11
CA VAL A 122 0.86 9.93 -13.90
C VAL A 122 0.13 10.22 -15.20
N PRO A 123 -1.10 10.76 -15.17
CA PRO A 123 -1.76 11.27 -16.36
C PRO A 123 -0.86 12.27 -17.10
N ALA A 124 -0.95 12.31 -18.44
CA ALA A 124 -0.12 13.19 -19.26
C ALA A 124 -0.31 14.69 -18.94
N ASP A 125 -1.48 15.06 -18.45
CA ASP A 125 -1.87 16.41 -18.02
C ASP A 125 -1.69 16.64 -16.51
N SER A 126 -1.01 15.74 -15.80
CA SER A 126 -0.82 15.87 -14.35
C SER A 126 -0.03 17.15 -14.02
N PRO A 127 -0.52 17.98 -13.09
CA PRO A 127 0.20 19.18 -12.67
C PRO A 127 1.41 18.89 -11.76
N VAL A 128 1.54 17.65 -11.31
CA VAL A 128 2.63 17.20 -10.41
C VAL A 128 3.35 15.98 -11.00
N SER A 129 4.64 15.87 -10.69
CA SER A 129 5.38 14.64 -10.99
C SER A 129 4.89 13.46 -10.16
N ALA A 130 5.21 12.25 -10.58
CA ALA A 130 4.84 11.03 -9.84
C ALA A 130 5.25 11.10 -8.35
N ASP A 131 6.46 11.58 -8.04
CA ASP A 131 6.93 11.73 -6.66
C ASP A 131 6.09 12.69 -5.79
N GLY A 132 5.33 13.59 -6.42
CA GLY A 132 4.43 14.50 -5.72
C GLY A 132 3.06 13.91 -5.40
N VAL A 133 2.66 12.85 -6.09
CA VAL A 133 1.32 12.26 -5.95
C VAL A 133 1.03 11.75 -4.54
N PRO A 134 1.92 11.01 -3.87
CA PRO A 134 1.67 10.52 -2.51
C PRO A 134 1.53 11.64 -1.47
N LEU A 135 2.10 12.82 -1.75
CA LEU A 135 2.07 13.99 -0.86
C LEU A 135 0.85 14.88 -1.11
N GLY A 136 0.22 14.72 -2.26
CA GLY A 136 -0.94 15.50 -2.66
C GLY A 136 -2.25 14.99 -2.04
N PRO A 137 -3.33 15.79 -2.17
CA PRO A 137 -4.65 15.35 -1.73
C PRO A 137 -5.16 14.22 -2.63
N HIS A 138 -5.69 13.16 -2.01
CA HIS A 138 -6.35 12.05 -2.67
C HIS A 138 -7.44 11.47 -1.76
N ALA A 139 -8.49 10.92 -2.35
CA ALA A 139 -9.60 10.33 -1.60
C ALA A 139 -9.25 8.94 -1.06
N GLY A 140 -8.24 8.29 -1.63
CA GLY A 140 -7.78 6.99 -1.20
C GLY A 140 -6.84 6.34 -2.18
N VAL A 141 -6.63 5.05 -1.96
CA VAL A 141 -5.80 4.21 -2.83
C VAL A 141 -6.53 2.94 -3.21
N VAL A 142 -6.20 2.41 -4.39
CA VAL A 142 -6.46 1.00 -4.72
C VAL A 142 -5.12 0.29 -4.69
N VAL A 143 -5.06 -0.80 -3.95
CA VAL A 143 -3.84 -1.58 -3.75
C VAL A 143 -4.04 -2.97 -4.36
N THR A 144 -3.11 -3.39 -5.21
CA THR A 144 -3.07 -4.73 -5.77
C THR A 144 -1.78 -5.42 -5.37
N LEU A 145 -1.87 -6.54 -4.66
CA LEU A 145 -0.77 -7.47 -4.43
C LEU A 145 -1.02 -8.69 -5.32
N GLY A 146 -0.03 -9.07 -6.12
CA GLY A 146 -0.15 -10.19 -7.05
C GLY A 146 1.20 -10.80 -7.39
N GLU A 147 1.17 -11.82 -8.25
CA GLU A 147 2.36 -12.48 -8.78
C GLU A 147 2.56 -12.13 -10.25
N TYR A 148 3.82 -11.91 -10.60
CA TYR A 148 4.19 -11.80 -12.02
C TYR A 148 3.96 -13.14 -12.73
N PRO A 149 3.41 -13.14 -13.95
CA PRO A 149 3.33 -14.37 -14.73
C PRO A 149 4.72 -14.79 -15.22
N ASP A 150 4.86 -16.06 -15.61
CA ASP A 150 6.10 -16.60 -16.16
C ASP A 150 6.59 -15.83 -17.40
N GLU A 151 5.66 -15.32 -18.21
CA GLU A 151 5.95 -14.49 -19.39
C GLU A 151 5.96 -13.00 -19.00
N LEU A 152 7.01 -12.58 -18.29
CA LEU A 152 7.13 -11.23 -17.72
C LEU A 152 7.16 -10.12 -18.79
N VAL A 153 7.87 -10.33 -19.91
CA VAL A 153 8.06 -9.27 -20.93
C VAL A 153 6.74 -8.87 -21.58
N GLY A 154 5.97 -9.85 -22.02
CA GLY A 154 4.65 -9.58 -22.62
C GLY A 154 3.66 -9.05 -21.59
N TRP A 155 3.78 -9.48 -20.33
CA TRP A 155 2.97 -8.93 -19.25
C TRP A 155 3.26 -7.43 -19.05
N VAL A 156 4.54 -7.04 -18.91
CA VAL A 156 4.95 -5.63 -18.76
C VAL A 156 4.44 -4.81 -19.95
N GLN A 157 4.62 -5.29 -21.19
CA GLN A 157 4.17 -4.59 -22.38
C GLN A 157 2.64 -4.36 -22.37
N ARG A 158 1.85 -5.37 -22.01
CA ARG A 158 0.39 -5.24 -21.95
C ARG A 158 -0.04 -4.34 -20.79
N TYR A 159 0.62 -4.49 -19.63
CA TYR A 159 0.31 -3.69 -18.46
C TYR A 159 0.58 -2.21 -18.72
N ASP A 160 1.77 -1.85 -19.21
CA ASP A 160 2.18 -0.46 -19.43
C ASP A 160 1.53 0.19 -20.65
N ASN A 161 1.26 -0.58 -21.72
CA ASN A 161 0.73 0.00 -22.97
C ASN A 161 -0.78 -0.10 -23.09
N GLU A 162 -1.46 -1.00 -22.35
CA GLU A 162 -2.89 -1.19 -22.49
C GLU A 162 -3.66 -0.94 -21.19
N PHE A 163 -3.24 -1.55 -20.06
CA PHE A 163 -3.97 -1.45 -18.80
C PHE A 163 -3.80 -0.08 -18.14
N VAL A 164 -2.56 0.33 -17.87
CA VAL A 164 -2.23 1.60 -17.19
C VAL A 164 -2.80 2.81 -17.93
N PRO A 165 -2.62 2.96 -19.27
CA PRO A 165 -3.18 4.10 -19.99
C PRO A 165 -4.70 4.18 -19.93
N ARG A 166 -5.42 3.04 -20.01
CA ARG A 166 -6.88 3.00 -19.91
C ARG A 166 -7.36 3.44 -18.53
N LEU A 167 -6.65 3.00 -17.46
CA LEU A 167 -6.98 3.37 -16.10
C LEU A 167 -6.73 4.87 -15.83
N LEU A 168 -5.59 5.40 -16.29
CA LEU A 168 -5.25 6.82 -16.16
C LEU A 168 -6.19 7.74 -16.97
N ALA A 169 -6.58 7.32 -18.18
CA ALA A 169 -7.48 8.08 -19.04
C ALA A 169 -8.89 8.28 -18.44
N ALA A 170 -9.28 7.48 -17.48
CA ALA A 170 -10.55 7.63 -16.78
C ALA A 170 -10.63 8.89 -15.89
N GLY A 171 -9.51 9.58 -15.63
CA GLY A 171 -9.46 10.85 -14.92
C GLY A 171 -9.50 10.77 -13.38
N ASP A 172 -9.88 9.62 -12.82
CA ASP A 172 -10.03 9.44 -11.37
C ASP A 172 -8.72 9.03 -10.68
N VAL A 173 -7.71 8.59 -11.42
CA VAL A 173 -6.40 8.20 -10.89
C VAL A 173 -5.43 9.39 -10.98
N ALA A 174 -4.86 9.78 -9.85
CA ALA A 174 -3.87 10.84 -9.78
C ALA A 174 -2.47 10.36 -10.18
N GLY A 175 -2.17 9.10 -9.93
CA GLY A 175 -0.93 8.43 -10.29
C GLY A 175 -0.88 7.02 -9.73
N MET A 176 0.11 6.28 -10.18
CA MET A 176 0.32 4.89 -9.84
C MET A 176 1.79 4.64 -9.56
N PHE A 177 2.06 3.75 -8.64
CA PHE A 177 3.39 3.21 -8.34
C PHE A 177 3.38 1.69 -8.41
N SER A 178 4.46 1.16 -9.00
CA SER A 178 4.79 -0.26 -9.01
C SER A 178 5.97 -0.53 -8.09
N PHE A 179 5.85 -1.56 -7.29
CA PHE A 179 6.85 -1.96 -6.31
C PHE A 179 7.17 -3.44 -6.43
N MET A 180 8.40 -3.78 -6.09
CA MET A 180 8.89 -5.16 -5.95
C MET A 180 9.43 -5.37 -4.53
N PRO A 181 9.11 -6.48 -3.86
CA PRO A 181 9.68 -6.84 -2.56
C PRO A 181 11.19 -6.84 -2.55
N MET A 182 11.78 -6.49 -1.39
CA MET A 182 13.23 -6.51 -1.22
C MET A 182 13.79 -7.92 -1.14
N LYS A 183 13.01 -8.87 -0.57
CA LYS A 183 13.46 -10.24 -0.41
C LYS A 183 13.45 -10.99 -1.73
N GLU A 184 14.57 -11.64 -2.06
CA GLU A 184 14.75 -12.36 -3.31
C GLU A 184 13.72 -13.47 -3.51
N GLU A 185 13.36 -14.20 -2.44
CA GLU A 185 12.32 -15.22 -2.49
C GLU A 185 10.93 -14.67 -2.87
N ASP A 186 10.68 -13.38 -2.65
CA ASP A 186 9.41 -12.72 -2.93
C ASP A 186 9.46 -11.88 -4.25
N HIS A 187 10.54 -11.94 -5.05
CA HIS A 187 10.67 -11.18 -6.30
C HIS A 187 9.65 -11.58 -7.38
N HIS A 188 8.95 -12.70 -7.20
CA HIS A 188 7.81 -13.07 -8.04
C HIS A 188 6.54 -12.24 -7.73
N LEU A 189 6.52 -11.52 -6.60
CA LEU A 189 5.41 -10.67 -6.20
C LEU A 189 5.57 -9.24 -6.71
N PHE A 190 4.46 -8.57 -6.92
CA PHE A 190 4.39 -7.13 -7.12
C PHE A 190 3.35 -6.49 -6.20
N LEU A 191 3.58 -5.23 -5.86
CA LEU A 191 2.58 -4.37 -5.24
C LEU A 191 2.34 -3.16 -6.15
N HIS A 192 1.10 -2.95 -6.57
CA HIS A 192 0.69 -1.73 -7.26
C HIS A 192 -0.18 -0.88 -6.34
N VAL A 193 0.07 0.43 -6.32
CA VAL A 193 -0.74 1.39 -5.56
C VAL A 193 -1.18 2.51 -6.49
N TRP A 194 -2.48 2.67 -6.65
CA TRP A 194 -3.10 3.71 -7.46
C TRP A 194 -3.71 4.76 -6.53
N PHE A 195 -3.24 5.99 -6.63
CA PHE A 195 -3.76 7.12 -5.86
C PHE A 195 -5.00 7.68 -6.56
N VAL A 196 -6.11 7.74 -5.84
CA VAL A 196 -7.44 8.01 -6.40
C VAL A 196 -7.95 9.36 -5.95
N ARG A 197 -8.46 10.17 -6.90
CA ARG A 197 -8.96 11.52 -6.65
C ARG A 197 -10.33 11.55 -5.97
N ASN A 198 -11.22 10.60 -6.31
CA ASN A 198 -12.62 10.63 -5.89
C ASN A 198 -13.04 9.37 -5.13
N ASP A 199 -13.39 8.29 -5.80
CA ASP A 199 -13.94 7.06 -5.23
C ASP A 199 -13.03 5.86 -5.48
N PRO A 200 -12.28 5.37 -4.48
CA PRO A 200 -11.38 4.23 -4.65
C PRO A 200 -12.11 2.93 -5.04
N VAL A 201 -13.34 2.72 -4.55
CA VAL A 201 -14.11 1.52 -4.89
C VAL A 201 -14.53 1.55 -6.37
N ALA A 202 -14.95 2.71 -6.88
CA ALA A 202 -15.28 2.84 -8.29
C ALA A 202 -14.06 2.59 -9.21
N VAL A 203 -12.87 3.07 -8.80
CA VAL A 203 -11.62 2.81 -9.53
C VAL A 203 -11.25 1.33 -9.48
N GLN A 204 -11.41 0.67 -8.34
CA GLN A 204 -11.19 -0.78 -8.21
C GLN A 204 -12.08 -1.58 -9.16
N ILE A 205 -13.40 -1.28 -9.20
CA ILE A 205 -14.35 -1.96 -10.10
C ILE A 205 -13.93 -1.75 -11.56
N ARG A 206 -13.58 -0.52 -11.94
CA ARG A 206 -13.13 -0.20 -13.30
C ARG A 206 -11.83 -0.94 -13.67
N ALA A 207 -10.90 -1.09 -12.74
CA ALA A 207 -9.68 -1.86 -12.99
C ALA A 207 -9.99 -3.32 -13.33
N ASN A 208 -10.97 -3.92 -12.63
CA ASN A 208 -11.42 -5.27 -12.92
C ASN A 208 -12.06 -5.37 -14.32
N GLU A 209 -12.93 -4.40 -14.67
CA GLU A 209 -13.56 -4.34 -16.02
C GLU A 209 -12.53 -4.19 -17.14
N ILE A 210 -11.48 -3.37 -16.93
CA ILE A 210 -10.39 -3.23 -17.91
C ILE A 210 -9.65 -4.55 -18.09
N GLU A 211 -9.34 -5.23 -16.98
CA GLU A 211 -8.65 -6.53 -17.02
C GLU A 211 -9.47 -7.60 -17.76
N GLU A 212 -10.76 -7.69 -17.45
CA GLU A 212 -11.69 -8.59 -18.15
C GLU A 212 -11.75 -8.27 -19.66
N ALA A 213 -11.83 -7.00 -20.03
CA ALA A 213 -11.86 -6.55 -21.42
C ALA A 213 -10.54 -6.82 -22.18
N LEU A 214 -9.44 -7.02 -21.49
CA LEU A 214 -8.16 -7.44 -22.06
C LEU A 214 -8.07 -8.97 -22.29
N GLY A 215 -9.09 -9.72 -21.88
CA GLY A 215 -9.34 -11.10 -22.29
C GLY A 215 -8.64 -12.20 -21.50
N ALA A 216 -7.95 -11.87 -20.41
CA ALA A 216 -7.46 -12.83 -19.41
C ALA A 216 -6.97 -12.06 -18.18
N PRO A 217 -6.92 -12.67 -16.99
CA PRO A 217 -6.19 -12.10 -15.87
C PRO A 217 -4.76 -11.81 -16.32
N LEU A 218 -4.33 -10.57 -16.16
CA LEU A 218 -2.97 -10.17 -16.53
C LEU A 218 -1.92 -10.83 -15.62
N SER A 219 -2.36 -11.26 -14.41
CA SER A 219 -1.50 -11.82 -13.36
C SER A 219 -2.36 -12.59 -12.35
N THR A 220 -1.73 -13.40 -11.50
CA THR A 220 -2.39 -13.94 -10.31
C THR A 220 -2.50 -12.83 -9.26
N ILE A 221 -3.73 -12.43 -8.92
CA ILE A 221 -3.98 -11.39 -7.92
C ILE A 221 -4.30 -12.06 -6.59
N HIS A 222 -3.51 -11.79 -5.56
CA HIS A 222 -3.80 -12.23 -4.18
C HIS A 222 -4.86 -11.36 -3.53
N VAL A 223 -4.72 -10.05 -3.69
CA VAL A 223 -5.71 -9.08 -3.23
C VAL A 223 -5.72 -7.84 -4.13
N ARG A 224 -6.92 -7.34 -4.42
CA ARG A 224 -7.14 -5.98 -4.90
C ARG A 224 -8.19 -5.33 -4.03
N GLY A 225 -7.83 -4.25 -3.35
CA GLY A 225 -8.69 -3.58 -2.39
C GLY A 225 -8.59 -2.07 -2.44
N ALA A 226 -9.72 -1.42 -2.20
CA ALA A 226 -9.82 0.02 -2.04
C ALA A 226 -9.66 0.40 -0.57
N TYR A 227 -9.00 1.53 -0.30
CA TYR A 227 -8.76 2.03 1.04
C TYR A 227 -8.84 3.57 1.06
N GLN A 228 -9.32 4.13 2.18
CA GLN A 228 -9.42 5.57 2.43
C GLN A 228 -8.39 6.02 3.45
N PRO A 229 -7.84 7.25 3.37
CA PRO A 229 -6.90 7.77 4.34
C PRO A 229 -7.53 7.87 5.73
N ILE A 230 -6.80 7.47 6.76
CA ILE A 230 -7.21 7.66 8.15
C ILE A 230 -6.88 9.08 8.58
N SER A 231 -7.90 9.81 9.04
CA SER A 231 -7.70 11.10 9.69
C SER A 231 -7.29 10.89 11.15
N VAL A 232 -6.11 11.37 11.51
CA VAL A 232 -5.60 11.29 12.90
C VAL A 232 -6.61 11.89 13.87
N GLY A 233 -6.96 11.14 14.92
CA GLY A 233 -7.94 11.54 15.93
C GLY A 233 -9.41 11.33 15.55
N ARG A 234 -9.71 10.83 14.36
CA ARG A 234 -11.07 10.52 13.89
C ARG A 234 -11.20 9.02 13.63
N TYR A 235 -11.37 8.22 14.68
CA TYR A 235 -11.37 6.77 14.61
C TYR A 235 -12.75 6.14 14.75
N ASP A 236 -13.80 6.95 14.92
CA ASP A 236 -15.16 6.50 15.22
C ASP A 236 -15.91 5.91 14.01
N THR A 237 -15.33 6.04 12.82
CA THR A 237 -15.94 5.56 11.57
C THR A 237 -15.65 4.09 11.26
N HIS A 238 -14.92 3.39 12.14
CA HIS A 238 -14.39 2.05 11.87
C HIS A 238 -14.67 1.05 13.00
N GLU A 239 -15.59 1.38 13.92
CA GLU A 239 -16.07 0.46 14.96
C GLU A 239 -17.29 -0.34 14.53
#